data_186dc76ff913936eed097cfbcb9f5c56
#
_entry.id   186dc76ff913936eed097cfbcb9f5c56
#
_cell.length_a   1.000
_cell.length_b   1.000
_cell.length_c   1.000
_cell.angle_alpha   90.00
_cell.angle_beta   90.00
_cell.angle_gamma   90.00
#
_symmetry.space_group_name_H-M   'P 1'
#
loop_
_entity.id
_entity.type
_entity.pdbx_description
1 polymer ?
#
loop_
_entity_poly.entity_id
_entity_poly.type
_entity_poly.pdbx_seq_one_letter_code
_entity_poly.pdbx_strand_id
1 'polypeptide(L)'
;MTALVKRLKKMLRPWKLRAIEAAKRRKFRKYLTIPRGVKTYIMGTPQYTNLGDSAISLAQRAFLEKAGVPKSTIKEITREEYQKYHTLIMKCVKPRDKITCIGGGNMGDAWLDEELFRQQVMKDFPNHDIIVFPQTIYFTPTRQGDQIRQESIPIYDRLDCTLIAR
;
A
#
# COMPACT_ATOMS: atom_id res chain seq x y z
N MET A 1 9.70 -32.88 31.31
CA MET A 1 8.51 -32.09 30.91
C MET A 1 7.41 -33.05 30.50
N THR A 2 6.37 -33.16 31.32
CA THR A 2 5.32 -34.19 31.22
C THR A 2 4.48 -34.06 29.94
N ALA A 3 3.98 -35.18 29.41
CA ALA A 3 3.12 -35.27 28.22
C ALA A 3 1.92 -34.31 28.30
N LEU A 4 1.38 -34.10 29.49
CA LEU A 4 0.29 -33.19 29.80
C LEU A 4 0.66 -31.72 29.46
N VAL A 5 1.87 -31.28 29.83
CA VAL A 5 2.37 -29.92 29.53
C VAL A 5 2.55 -29.69 28.04
N LYS A 6 3.01 -30.71 27.29
CA LYS A 6 3.13 -30.65 25.83
C LYS A 6 1.74 -30.53 25.17
N ARG A 7 0.74 -31.28 25.67
CA ARG A 7 -0.63 -31.27 25.16
C ARG A 7 -1.32 -29.94 25.43
N LEU A 8 -1.18 -29.33 26.62
CA LEU A 8 -1.66 -28.02 26.95
C LEU A 8 -1.01 -26.90 26.10
N LYS A 9 0.30 -26.95 25.91
CA LYS A 9 1.00 -26.00 25.01
C LYS A 9 0.50 -26.08 23.57
N LYS A 10 0.22 -27.28 23.06
CA LYS A 10 -0.33 -27.50 21.71
C LYS A 10 -1.75 -26.93 21.60
N MET A 11 -2.58 -27.08 22.61
CA MET A 11 -3.96 -26.58 22.67
C MET A 11 -4.03 -25.06 22.79
N LEU A 12 -3.11 -24.44 23.56
CA LEU A 12 -3.07 -22.99 23.78
C LEU A 12 -2.38 -22.21 22.63
N ARG A 13 -1.63 -22.90 21.76
CA ARG A 13 -0.90 -22.28 20.63
C ARG A 13 -1.80 -21.51 19.67
N PRO A 14 -2.96 -22.01 19.22
CA PRO A 14 -3.85 -21.27 18.33
C PRO A 14 -4.42 -20.02 18.99
N TRP A 15 -4.77 -20.09 20.26
CA TRP A 15 -5.30 -18.94 21.00
C TRP A 15 -4.26 -17.84 21.19
N LYS A 16 -3.02 -18.19 21.52
CA LYS A 16 -1.89 -17.25 21.63
C LYS A 16 -1.62 -16.56 20.28
N LEU A 17 -1.64 -17.31 19.18
CA LEU A 17 -1.45 -16.75 17.84
C LEU A 17 -2.56 -15.79 17.47
N ARG A 18 -3.82 -16.10 17.79
CA ARG A 18 -4.97 -15.20 17.60
C ARG A 18 -4.84 -13.92 18.41
N ALA A 19 -4.42 -14.02 19.68
CA ALA A 19 -4.21 -12.87 20.54
C ALA A 19 -3.09 -11.95 20.02
N ILE A 20 -1.97 -12.53 19.56
CA ILE A 20 -0.87 -11.77 18.94
C ILE A 20 -1.35 -11.06 17.67
N GLU A 21 -2.10 -11.74 16.82
CA GLU A 21 -2.61 -11.14 15.59
C GLU A 21 -3.63 -10.03 15.87
N ALA A 22 -4.50 -10.21 16.84
CA ALA A 22 -5.43 -9.17 17.30
C ALA A 22 -4.69 -7.93 17.83
N ALA A 23 -3.60 -8.14 18.60
CA ALA A 23 -2.77 -7.05 19.09
C ALA A 23 -2.05 -6.30 17.93
N LYS A 24 -1.50 -7.03 16.95
CA LYS A 24 -0.89 -6.45 15.75
C LYS A 24 -1.91 -5.62 14.97
N ARG A 25 -3.11 -6.17 14.73
CA ARG A 25 -4.20 -5.48 14.05
C ARG A 25 -4.64 -4.21 14.79
N ARG A 26 -4.72 -4.26 16.12
CA ARG A 26 -5.03 -3.08 16.95
C ARG A 26 -3.95 -2.00 16.84
N LYS A 27 -2.68 -2.38 16.90
CA LYS A 27 -1.53 -1.48 16.72
C LYS A 27 -1.56 -0.83 15.34
N PHE A 28 -1.78 -1.61 14.29
CA PHE A 28 -1.86 -1.12 12.91
C PHE A 28 -3.06 -0.17 12.73
N ARG A 29 -4.23 -0.51 13.28
CA ARG A 29 -5.37 0.41 13.29
C ARG A 29 -5.03 1.75 13.96
N LYS A 30 -4.37 1.71 15.13
CA LYS A 30 -3.91 2.92 15.82
C LYS A 30 -2.97 3.74 14.93
N TYR A 31 -2.02 3.10 14.27
CA TYR A 31 -1.12 3.73 13.30
C TYR A 31 -1.88 4.45 12.19
N LEU A 32 -2.87 3.80 11.58
CA LEU A 32 -3.66 4.37 10.48
C LEU A 32 -4.55 5.54 10.92
N THR A 33 -5.01 5.57 12.17
CA THR A 33 -6.04 6.50 12.61
C THR A 33 -5.54 7.67 13.48
N ILE A 34 -4.33 7.60 13.99
CA ILE A 34 -3.73 8.64 14.86
C ILE A 34 -2.58 9.33 14.12
N PRO A 35 -2.47 10.68 14.19
CA PRO A 35 -3.39 11.63 14.85
C PRO A 35 -4.75 11.70 14.17
N ARG A 36 -5.73 12.34 14.80
CA ARG A 36 -7.02 12.64 14.17
C ARG A 36 -6.82 13.69 13.08
N GLY A 37 -7.73 13.75 12.11
CA GLY A 37 -7.67 14.66 10.96
C GLY A 37 -7.35 13.95 9.66
N VAL A 38 -7.17 14.74 8.61
CA VAL A 38 -6.83 14.27 7.26
C VAL A 38 -5.45 13.62 7.26
N LYS A 39 -5.32 12.53 6.55
CA LYS A 39 -4.06 11.78 6.38
C LYS A 39 -3.68 11.69 4.92
N THR A 40 -2.40 11.47 4.69
CA THR A 40 -1.86 11.10 3.39
C THR A 40 -1.29 9.70 3.49
N TYR A 41 -1.84 8.79 2.74
CA TYR A 41 -1.39 7.41 2.68
C TYR A 41 -0.45 7.23 1.49
N ILE A 42 0.72 6.65 1.72
CA ILE A 42 1.66 6.21 0.69
C ILE A 42 1.48 4.71 0.54
N MET A 43 0.93 4.26 -0.57
CA MET A 43 0.67 2.85 -0.87
C MET A 43 1.84 2.22 -1.62
N GLY A 44 2.23 1.02 -1.23
CA GLY A 44 3.28 0.24 -1.88
C GLY A 44 4.70 0.57 -1.42
N THR A 45 4.88 1.10 -0.20
CA THR A 45 6.23 1.35 0.33
C THR A 45 7.02 0.03 0.44
N PRO A 46 8.31 0.04 0.08
CA PRO A 46 9.12 -1.18 0.06
C PRO A 46 9.38 -1.71 1.47
N GLN A 47 9.42 -3.04 1.59
CA GLN A 47 9.84 -3.73 2.83
C GLN A 47 11.27 -4.28 2.74
N TYR A 48 11.86 -4.22 1.55
CA TYR A 48 13.13 -4.90 1.25
C TYR A 48 14.33 -3.96 1.39
N THR A 49 15.50 -4.57 1.50
CA THR A 49 16.79 -3.90 1.59
C THR A 49 17.29 -3.28 0.27
N ASN A 50 16.43 -3.14 -0.74
CA ASN A 50 16.76 -2.44 -1.97
C ASN A 50 16.92 -0.94 -1.66
N LEU A 51 18.16 -0.47 -1.75
CA LEU A 51 18.50 0.93 -1.46
C LEU A 51 17.80 1.91 -2.41
N GLY A 52 17.61 1.53 -3.68
CA GLY A 52 16.91 2.35 -4.67
C GLY A 52 15.46 2.62 -4.28
N ASP A 53 14.72 1.57 -3.96
CA ASP A 53 13.30 1.69 -3.57
C ASP A 53 13.15 2.42 -2.22
N SER A 54 14.08 2.17 -1.30
CA SER A 54 14.12 2.88 -0.02
C SER A 54 14.39 4.38 -0.20
N ALA A 55 15.28 4.74 -1.13
CA ALA A 55 15.56 6.14 -1.47
C ALA A 55 14.34 6.82 -2.10
N ILE A 56 13.61 6.14 -2.99
CA ILE A 56 12.39 6.65 -3.60
C ILE A 56 11.32 6.92 -2.53
N SER A 57 11.12 5.97 -1.61
CA SER A 57 10.17 6.12 -0.50
C SER A 57 10.52 7.30 0.40
N LEU A 58 11.79 7.43 0.76
CA LEU A 58 12.30 8.54 1.57
C LEU A 58 12.12 9.90 0.87
N ALA A 59 12.46 9.96 -0.43
CA ALA A 59 12.30 11.16 -1.25
C ALA A 59 10.83 11.58 -1.38
N GLN A 60 9.92 10.62 -1.60
CA GLN A 60 8.48 10.90 -1.68
C GLN A 60 7.95 11.45 -0.36
N ARG A 61 8.36 10.86 0.77
CA ARG A 61 7.99 11.39 2.09
C ARG A 61 8.52 12.80 2.30
N ALA A 62 9.80 13.04 2.02
CA ALA A 62 10.41 14.36 2.15
C ALA A 62 9.73 15.40 1.26
N PHE A 63 9.31 15.02 0.05
CA PHE A 63 8.54 15.87 -0.85
C PHE A 63 7.18 16.24 -0.23
N LEU A 64 6.44 15.28 0.31
CA LEU A 64 5.15 15.54 0.96
C LEU A 64 5.31 16.47 2.18
N GLU A 65 6.33 16.24 3.00
CA GLU A 65 6.65 17.10 4.15
C GLU A 65 6.96 18.55 3.69
N LYS A 66 7.77 18.70 2.62
CA LYS A 66 8.09 20.01 2.02
C LYS A 66 6.87 20.68 1.40
N ALA A 67 5.92 19.91 0.88
CA ALA A 67 4.63 20.37 0.37
C ALA A 67 3.64 20.75 1.50
N GLY A 68 4.05 20.72 2.77
CA GLY A 68 3.25 21.11 3.92
C GLY A 68 2.40 20.00 4.54
N VAL A 69 2.59 18.75 4.14
CA VAL A 69 1.89 17.62 4.79
C VAL A 69 2.58 17.33 6.13
N PRO A 70 1.87 17.40 7.26
CA PRO A 70 2.47 17.12 8.56
C PRO A 70 2.99 15.69 8.63
N LYS A 71 4.24 15.49 9.00
CA LYS A 71 4.91 14.17 9.10
C LYS A 71 4.08 13.14 9.86
N SER A 72 3.43 13.54 10.95
CA SER A 72 2.61 12.63 11.77
C SER A 72 1.37 12.10 11.05
N THR A 73 0.91 12.79 10.01
CA THR A 73 -0.28 12.42 9.21
C THR A 73 0.07 11.56 8.00
N ILE A 74 1.34 11.45 7.62
CA ILE A 74 1.79 10.55 6.57
C ILE A 74 1.78 9.12 7.09
N LYS A 75 1.13 8.22 6.35
CA LYS A 75 0.99 6.80 6.68
C LYS A 75 1.51 5.96 5.52
N GLU A 76 2.57 5.22 5.77
CA GLU A 76 3.17 4.30 4.82
C GLU A 76 2.53 2.93 4.97
N ILE A 77 2.11 2.33 3.87
CA ILE A 77 1.49 1.01 3.82
C ILE A 77 2.21 0.19 2.75
N THR A 78 2.79 -0.91 3.18
CA THR A 78 3.44 -1.84 2.26
C THR A 78 2.40 -2.68 1.53
N ARG A 79 2.80 -3.33 0.43
CA ARG A 79 1.93 -4.24 -0.32
C ARG A 79 1.41 -5.38 0.56
N GLU A 80 2.29 -5.98 1.36
CA GLU A 80 1.93 -7.08 2.27
C GLU A 80 0.97 -6.64 3.38
N GLU A 81 1.19 -5.45 3.95
CA GLU A 81 0.26 -4.89 4.93
C GLU A 81 -1.09 -4.58 4.30
N TYR A 82 -1.09 -4.06 3.06
CA TYR A 82 -2.32 -3.80 2.32
C TYR A 82 -3.12 -5.08 2.11
N GLN A 83 -2.50 -6.14 1.60
CA GLN A 83 -3.13 -7.44 1.39
C GLN A 83 -3.64 -8.04 2.71
N LYS A 84 -2.77 -8.05 3.73
CA LYS A 84 -3.08 -8.64 5.03
C LYS A 84 -4.20 -7.91 5.78
N TYR A 85 -4.20 -6.59 5.72
CA TYR A 85 -5.12 -5.75 6.50
C TYR A 85 -6.12 -4.99 5.62
N HIS A 86 -6.36 -5.45 4.40
CA HIS A 86 -7.21 -4.81 3.40
C HIS A 86 -8.52 -4.27 3.97
N THR A 87 -9.36 -5.14 4.56
CA THR A 87 -10.64 -4.73 5.17
C THR A 87 -10.48 -3.66 6.27
N LEU A 88 -9.37 -3.68 7.00
CA LEU A 88 -9.10 -2.69 8.03
C LEU A 88 -8.72 -1.34 7.42
N ILE A 89 -7.88 -1.35 6.39
CA ILE A 89 -7.48 -0.15 5.64
C ILE A 89 -8.71 0.53 5.04
N MET A 90 -9.57 -0.24 4.35
CA MET A 90 -10.82 0.25 3.76
C MET A 90 -11.74 0.93 4.79
N LYS A 91 -11.75 0.45 6.04
CA LYS A 91 -12.52 1.05 7.13
C LYS A 91 -11.87 2.29 7.75
N CYS A 92 -10.54 2.39 7.68
CA CYS A 92 -9.76 3.46 8.31
C CYS A 92 -9.57 4.68 7.43
N VAL A 93 -9.37 4.48 6.13
CA VAL A 93 -9.23 5.57 5.15
C VAL A 93 -10.59 6.29 5.03
N LYS A 94 -10.55 7.60 5.11
CA LYS A 94 -11.74 8.47 5.10
C LYS A 94 -11.82 9.26 3.78
N PRO A 95 -13.03 9.69 3.35
CA PRO A 95 -13.19 10.38 2.07
C PRO A 95 -12.33 11.64 1.85
N ARG A 96 -11.86 12.27 2.94
CA ARG A 96 -10.99 13.46 2.86
C ARG A 96 -9.50 13.12 2.89
N ASP A 97 -9.16 11.86 3.17
CA ASP A 97 -7.76 11.43 3.17
C ASP A 97 -7.21 11.44 1.73
N LYS A 98 -5.92 11.67 1.61
CA LYS A 98 -5.23 11.66 0.32
C LYS A 98 -4.48 10.34 0.15
N ILE A 99 -4.46 9.84 -1.06
CA ILE A 99 -3.79 8.59 -1.40
C ILE A 99 -2.70 8.87 -2.41
N THR A 100 -1.53 8.34 -2.17
CA THR A 100 -0.43 8.35 -3.13
C THR A 100 0.06 6.94 -3.35
N CYS A 101 0.41 6.59 -4.57
CA CYS A 101 1.15 5.37 -4.88
C CYS A 101 2.64 5.70 -5.01
N ILE A 102 3.49 4.79 -4.52
CA ILE A 102 4.93 5.00 -4.57
C ILE A 102 5.42 5.15 -6.02
N GLY A 103 6.41 6.05 -6.22
CA GLY A 103 7.10 6.20 -7.49
C GLY A 103 8.06 5.03 -7.76
N GLY A 104 8.56 4.95 -8.99
CA GLY A 104 9.54 3.93 -9.35
C GLY A 104 9.61 3.64 -10.84
N GLY A 105 10.14 2.46 -11.19
CA GLY A 105 10.28 1.99 -12.57
C GLY A 105 9.43 0.74 -12.85
N ASN A 106 8.32 0.56 -12.15
CA ASN A 106 7.60 -0.71 -12.13
C ASN A 106 6.14 -0.61 -12.62
N MET A 107 5.81 0.38 -13.43
CA MET A 107 4.49 0.49 -14.05
C MET A 107 4.47 -0.22 -15.40
N GLY A 108 3.54 -1.16 -15.53
CA GLY A 108 3.37 -1.98 -16.73
C GLY A 108 3.57 -3.47 -16.45
N ASP A 109 3.76 -4.26 -17.49
CA ASP A 109 3.75 -5.72 -17.41
C ASP A 109 5.09 -6.36 -17.00
N ALA A 110 6.20 -5.61 -17.01
CA ALA A 110 7.50 -6.12 -16.56
C ALA A 110 7.52 -6.45 -15.05
N TRP A 111 6.71 -5.75 -14.28
CA TRP A 111 6.52 -5.96 -12.83
C TRP A 111 5.03 -6.10 -12.52
N LEU A 112 4.42 -7.13 -13.09
CA LEU A 112 2.98 -7.32 -13.09
C LEU A 112 2.34 -7.26 -11.70
N ASP A 113 2.97 -7.84 -10.70
CA ASP A 113 2.46 -7.81 -9.31
C ASP A 113 2.35 -6.39 -8.75
N GLU A 114 3.29 -5.51 -9.10
CA GLU A 114 3.26 -4.11 -8.68
C GLU A 114 2.20 -3.32 -9.45
N GLU A 115 2.04 -3.62 -10.74
CA GLU A 115 0.99 -3.04 -11.55
C GLU A 115 -0.40 -3.45 -11.04
N LEU A 116 -0.63 -4.74 -10.81
CA LEU A 116 -1.89 -5.26 -10.29
C LEU A 116 -2.21 -4.71 -8.89
N PHE A 117 -1.21 -4.58 -8.03
CA PHE A 117 -1.38 -3.94 -6.73
C PHE A 117 -1.84 -2.48 -6.86
N ARG A 118 -1.21 -1.69 -7.75
CA ARG A 118 -1.57 -0.30 -7.98
C ARG A 118 -2.99 -0.18 -8.53
N GLN A 119 -3.36 -1.03 -9.49
CA GLN A 119 -4.73 -1.11 -10.00
C GLN A 119 -5.73 -1.48 -8.91
N GLN A 120 -5.36 -2.38 -7.97
CA GLN A 120 -6.21 -2.72 -6.84
C GLN A 120 -6.47 -1.49 -5.95
N VAL A 121 -5.42 -0.70 -5.64
CA VAL A 121 -5.58 0.56 -4.89
C VAL A 121 -6.53 1.51 -5.61
N MET A 122 -6.39 1.67 -6.93
CA MET A 122 -7.28 2.51 -7.73
C MET A 122 -8.75 2.06 -7.65
N LYS A 123 -9.00 0.76 -7.75
CA LYS A 123 -10.35 0.17 -7.68
C LYS A 123 -10.96 0.27 -6.27
N ASP A 124 -10.15 0.12 -5.23
CA ASP A 124 -10.61 0.17 -3.85
C ASP A 124 -10.97 1.60 -3.39
N PHE A 125 -10.39 2.61 -4.02
CA PHE A 125 -10.62 4.02 -3.68
C PHE A 125 -11.15 4.84 -4.86
N PRO A 126 -12.36 4.50 -5.38
CA PRO A 126 -12.89 5.11 -6.61
C PRO A 126 -13.22 6.59 -6.50
N ASN A 127 -13.40 7.11 -5.27
CA ASN A 127 -13.80 8.50 -5.01
C ASN A 127 -12.73 9.30 -4.24
N HIS A 128 -11.46 8.88 -4.35
CA HIS A 128 -10.34 9.60 -3.73
C HIS A 128 -9.44 10.20 -4.80
N ASP A 129 -8.93 11.40 -4.52
CA ASP A 129 -7.80 11.92 -5.28
C ASP A 129 -6.57 11.04 -5.05
N ILE A 130 -6.07 10.42 -6.11
CA ILE A 130 -4.91 9.55 -6.06
C ILE A 130 -3.79 10.14 -6.91
N ILE A 131 -2.61 10.27 -6.32
CA ILE A 131 -1.41 10.69 -7.03
C ILE A 131 -0.48 9.48 -7.17
N VAL A 132 -0.22 9.07 -8.39
CA VAL A 132 0.83 8.11 -8.71
C VAL A 132 2.12 8.90 -8.93
N PHE A 133 3.06 8.76 -8.01
CA PHE A 133 4.35 9.44 -8.07
C PHE A 133 5.17 8.95 -9.28
N PRO A 134 6.21 9.70 -9.72
CA PRO A 134 6.86 9.49 -11.00
C PRO A 134 7.18 8.03 -11.32
N GLN A 135 6.63 7.53 -12.42
CA GLN A 135 6.78 6.16 -12.91
C GLN A 135 7.47 6.12 -14.26
N THR A 136 8.36 5.14 -14.45
CA THR A 136 8.71 4.65 -15.77
C THR A 136 7.61 3.69 -16.20
N ILE A 137 6.99 3.97 -17.35
CA ILE A 137 5.88 3.18 -17.89
C ILE A 137 6.42 2.34 -19.04
N TYR A 138 6.30 1.03 -18.93
CA TYR A 138 6.73 0.12 -19.98
C TYR A 138 5.79 -1.08 -20.09
N PHE A 139 5.29 -1.32 -21.30
CA PHE A 139 4.55 -2.52 -21.65
C PHE A 139 5.31 -3.25 -22.75
N THR A 140 5.49 -4.56 -22.61
CA THR A 140 6.18 -5.36 -23.63
C THR A 140 5.40 -5.33 -24.96
N PRO A 141 6.10 -5.33 -26.10
CA PRO A 141 5.44 -5.39 -27.42
C PRO A 141 4.96 -6.82 -27.72
N THR A 142 4.10 -7.34 -26.85
CA THR A 142 3.50 -8.67 -26.95
C THR A 142 1.99 -8.56 -26.81
N ARG A 143 1.26 -9.58 -27.28
CA ARG A 143 -0.19 -9.63 -27.08
C ARG A 143 -0.60 -9.48 -25.62
N GLN A 144 0.17 -10.08 -24.68
CA GLN A 144 -0.10 -9.96 -23.26
C GLN A 144 0.16 -8.54 -22.75
N GLY A 145 1.29 -7.92 -23.15
CA GLY A 145 1.60 -6.54 -22.76
C GLY A 145 0.55 -5.54 -23.28
N ASP A 146 0.11 -5.72 -24.53
CA ASP A 146 -0.98 -4.91 -25.10
C ASP A 146 -2.29 -5.09 -24.35
N GLN A 147 -2.65 -6.31 -23.97
CA GLN A 147 -3.85 -6.59 -23.18
C GLN A 147 -3.78 -5.87 -21.84
N ILE A 148 -2.67 -6.02 -21.08
CA ILE A 148 -2.49 -5.37 -19.79
C ILE A 148 -2.54 -3.85 -19.92
N ARG A 149 -1.93 -3.30 -20.97
CA ARG A 149 -1.99 -1.87 -21.26
C ARG A 149 -3.43 -1.39 -21.47
N GLN A 150 -4.20 -2.10 -22.28
CA GLN A 150 -5.61 -1.76 -22.55
C GLN A 150 -6.48 -1.86 -21.29
N GLU A 151 -6.23 -2.85 -20.44
CA GLU A 151 -6.92 -2.99 -19.15
C GLU A 151 -6.53 -1.90 -18.14
N SER A 152 -5.29 -1.39 -18.21
CA SER A 152 -4.76 -0.35 -17.32
C SER A 152 -5.31 1.04 -17.64
N ILE A 153 -5.48 1.38 -18.93
CA ILE A 153 -5.90 2.74 -19.36
C ILE A 153 -7.16 3.21 -18.62
N PRO A 154 -8.30 2.48 -18.64
CA PRO A 154 -9.53 2.97 -17.98
C PRO A 154 -9.42 3.06 -16.46
N ILE A 155 -8.44 2.41 -15.84
CA ILE A 155 -8.21 2.45 -14.40
C ILE A 155 -7.51 3.75 -14.01
N TYR A 156 -6.58 4.22 -14.85
CA TYR A 156 -5.82 5.44 -14.59
C TYR A 156 -6.41 6.69 -15.26
N ASP A 157 -7.20 6.51 -16.32
CA ASP A 157 -7.88 7.60 -17.05
C ASP A 157 -9.16 8.03 -16.30
N ARG A 158 -8.96 8.67 -15.14
CA ARG A 158 -10.03 9.17 -14.28
C ARG A 158 -9.67 10.56 -13.76
N LEU A 159 -10.68 11.40 -13.56
CA LEU A 159 -10.52 12.82 -13.19
C LEU A 159 -9.80 13.02 -11.85
N ASP A 160 -9.91 12.07 -10.93
CA ASP A 160 -9.33 12.10 -9.59
C ASP A 160 -8.00 11.30 -9.50
N CYS A 161 -7.41 10.94 -10.64
CA CYS A 161 -6.09 10.32 -10.72
C CYS A 161 -5.10 11.25 -11.40
N THR A 162 -3.98 11.51 -10.73
CA THR A 162 -2.82 12.20 -11.31
C THR A 162 -1.68 11.19 -11.46
N LEU A 163 -1.40 10.77 -12.69
CA LEU A 163 -0.27 9.92 -13.01
C LEU A 163 0.89 10.78 -13.51
N ILE A 164 2.04 10.68 -12.85
CA ILE A 164 3.26 11.40 -13.24
C ILE A 164 4.18 10.41 -13.96
N ALA A 165 4.36 10.59 -15.26
CA ALA A 165 5.32 9.83 -16.05
C ALA A 165 6.71 10.50 -16.03
N ARG A 166 7.78 9.70 -16.23
CA ARG A 166 9.16 10.17 -16.37
C ARG A 166 9.85 9.51 -17.57
#